data_4d5d7d05834aa8a4761ee039dd7d2a94
#
_entry.id   4d5d7d05834aa8a4761ee039dd7d2a94
#
_cell.length_a   1.000
_cell.length_b   1.000
_cell.length_c   1.000
_cell.angle_alpha   90.00
_cell.angle_beta   90.00
_cell.angle_gamma   90.00
#
_symmetry.space_group_name_H-M   'P 1'
#
loop_
_entity.id
_entity.type
_entity.pdbx_description
1 polymer ?
#
loop_
_entity_poly.entity_id
_entity_poly.type
_entity_poly.pdbx_seq_one_letter_code
_entity_poly.pdbx_strand_id
1 'polypeptide(L)'
;MPEYEKETTEQQRLEKEQLEDLGTVWRTRGPHAIHCLTVIGQIEGHVEAPQGQKTTKYEHVIPQLVAVQEDPAVEGLLVLINTVGGDVEAGLALAELIASISKPSATVVLGGGHSIGIPLAVSARRSFIVPTATMTVHPVRQGQP
;
A
#
# COMPACT_ATOMS: atom_id res chain seq x y z
N MET A 1 -37.00 -1.02 7.56
CA MET A 1 -35.76 -0.29 7.28
C MET A 1 -35.77 0.15 5.84
N PRO A 2 -35.66 1.45 5.56
CA PRO A 2 -35.63 1.92 4.18
C PRO A 2 -34.46 1.28 3.40
N GLU A 3 -34.64 1.09 2.11
CA GLU A 3 -33.65 0.46 1.23
C GLU A 3 -32.31 1.19 1.26
N TYR A 4 -32.33 2.51 1.36
CA TYR A 4 -31.17 3.39 1.54
C TYR A 4 -30.34 3.06 2.81
N GLU A 5 -30.99 2.80 3.95
CA GLU A 5 -30.29 2.45 5.18
C GLU A 5 -29.65 1.06 5.13
N LYS A 6 -30.24 0.13 4.36
CA LYS A 6 -29.67 -1.21 4.13
C LYS A 6 -28.42 -1.14 3.25
N GLU A 7 -28.45 -0.35 2.20
CA GLU A 7 -27.30 -0.14 1.31
C GLU A 7 -26.14 0.52 2.04
N THR A 8 -26.41 1.53 2.86
CA THR A 8 -25.37 2.20 3.66
C THR A 8 -24.72 1.26 4.68
N THR A 9 -25.51 0.41 5.32
CA THR A 9 -25.02 -0.57 6.30
C THR A 9 -24.16 -1.65 5.63
N GLU A 10 -24.58 -2.15 4.46
CA GLU A 10 -23.82 -3.14 3.70
C GLU A 10 -22.49 -2.56 3.21
N GLN A 11 -22.49 -1.35 2.71
CA GLN A 11 -21.28 -0.67 2.28
C GLN A 11 -20.30 -0.45 3.43
N GLN A 12 -20.79 -0.03 4.60
CA GLN A 12 -19.98 0.13 5.81
C GLN A 12 -19.37 -1.21 6.27
N ARG A 13 -20.11 -2.30 6.15
CA ARG A 13 -19.62 -3.64 6.47
C ARG A 13 -18.50 -4.06 5.53
N LEU A 14 -18.67 -3.86 4.23
CA LEU A 14 -17.66 -4.17 3.22
C LEU A 14 -16.39 -3.34 3.41
N GLU A 15 -16.52 -2.06 3.71
CA GLU A 15 -15.38 -1.18 4.02
C GLU A 15 -14.62 -1.65 5.25
N LYS A 16 -15.35 -2.08 6.29
CA LYS A 16 -14.73 -2.63 7.50
C LYS A 16 -14.00 -3.93 7.23
N GLU A 17 -14.58 -4.85 6.48
CA GLU A 17 -13.96 -6.10 6.08
C GLU A 17 -12.68 -5.84 5.25
N GLN A 18 -12.72 -4.89 4.32
CA GLN A 18 -11.53 -4.49 3.56
C GLN A 18 -10.44 -3.91 4.44
N LEU A 19 -10.79 -3.09 5.42
CA LEU A 19 -9.84 -2.53 6.37
C LEU A 19 -9.19 -3.62 7.23
N GLU A 20 -9.95 -4.60 7.67
CA GLU A 20 -9.44 -5.72 8.47
C GLU A 20 -8.54 -6.65 7.64
N ASP A 21 -8.92 -6.96 6.39
CA ASP A 21 -8.20 -7.89 5.53
C ASP A 21 -7.00 -7.26 4.82
N LEU A 22 -7.12 -6.03 4.37
CA LEU A 22 -6.13 -5.37 3.51
C LEU A 22 -5.34 -4.28 4.23
N GLY A 23 -5.74 -3.91 5.45
CA GLY A 23 -5.09 -2.83 6.21
C GLY A 23 -5.17 -1.48 5.49
N THR A 24 -6.22 -1.25 4.71
CA THR A 24 -6.36 -0.04 3.91
C THR A 24 -7.68 0.67 4.15
N VAL A 25 -7.66 1.99 4.08
CA VAL A 25 -8.85 2.82 4.08
C VAL A 25 -9.18 3.21 2.65
N TRP A 26 -10.34 2.81 2.18
CA TRP A 26 -10.78 3.04 0.82
C TRP A 26 -10.81 4.53 0.44
N ARG A 27 -11.27 5.39 1.34
CA ARG A 27 -11.13 6.85 1.24
C ARG A 27 -11.41 7.55 2.57
N THR A 28 -10.80 8.72 2.73
CA THR A 28 -11.03 9.56 3.89
C THR A 28 -12.37 10.29 3.79
N ARG A 29 -12.94 10.64 4.94
CA ARG A 29 -14.17 11.45 5.02
C ARG A 29 -13.91 12.96 5.11
N GLY A 30 -12.66 13.38 4.91
CA GLY A 30 -12.29 14.78 4.91
C GLY A 30 -12.74 15.53 3.64
N PRO A 31 -12.31 16.80 3.47
CA PRO A 31 -12.64 17.61 2.29
C PRO A 31 -12.05 17.05 1.00
N HIS A 32 -11.07 16.15 1.09
CA HIS A 32 -10.44 15.48 -0.04
C HIS A 32 -10.57 13.97 0.10
N ALA A 33 -10.86 13.30 -1.00
CA ALA A 33 -10.93 11.83 -1.04
C ALA A 33 -9.53 11.25 -1.30
N ILE A 34 -8.83 10.90 -0.22
CA ILE A 34 -7.50 10.31 -0.27
C ILE A 34 -7.60 8.81 -0.02
N HIS A 35 -7.06 8.01 -0.93
CA HIS A 35 -6.89 6.58 -0.71
C HIS A 35 -5.63 6.34 0.11
N CYS A 36 -5.78 5.74 1.28
CA CYS A 36 -4.66 5.36 2.14
C CYS A 36 -4.36 3.88 1.96
N LEU A 37 -3.17 3.60 1.45
CA LEU A 37 -2.65 2.25 1.24
C LEU A 37 -1.53 1.99 2.24
N THR A 38 -1.50 0.80 2.84
CA THR A 38 -0.41 0.39 3.73
C THR A 38 0.43 -0.70 3.11
N VAL A 39 1.75 -0.61 3.30
CA VAL A 39 2.72 -1.66 3.00
C VAL A 39 3.41 -2.01 4.31
N ILE A 40 2.91 -3.04 4.97
CA ILE A 40 3.35 -3.42 6.31
C ILE A 40 3.80 -4.88 6.31
N GLY A 41 4.94 -5.13 6.96
CA GLY A 41 5.54 -6.45 7.02
C GLY A 41 6.28 -6.83 5.75
N GLN A 42 6.43 -8.12 5.51
CA GLN A 42 7.10 -8.63 4.32
C GLN A 42 6.26 -8.42 3.06
N ILE A 43 6.91 -8.00 1.98
CA ILE A 43 6.26 -7.91 0.67
C ILE A 43 6.21 -9.32 0.08
N GLU A 44 5.00 -9.82 -0.09
CA GLU A 44 4.73 -11.16 -0.59
C GLU A 44 4.41 -11.11 -2.08
N GLY A 45 5.13 -11.92 -2.85
CA GLY A 45 4.97 -12.07 -4.29
C GLY A 45 4.23 -13.35 -4.66
N HIS A 46 4.87 -14.20 -5.47
CA HIS A 46 4.27 -15.45 -5.93
C HIS A 46 4.36 -16.58 -4.91
N VAL A 47 5.19 -16.46 -3.89
CA VAL A 47 5.36 -17.44 -2.82
C VAL A 47 4.75 -16.89 -1.54
N GLU A 48 3.87 -17.67 -0.92
CA GLU A 48 3.28 -17.30 0.36
C GLU A 48 4.32 -17.36 1.48
N ALA A 49 4.27 -16.34 2.36
CA ALA A 49 5.09 -16.33 3.55
C ALA A 49 4.58 -17.34 4.59
N PRO A 50 5.43 -17.77 5.53
CA PRO A 50 4.99 -18.66 6.62
C PRO A 50 3.82 -18.09 7.42
N GLN A 51 2.96 -18.96 7.93
CA GLN A 51 1.85 -18.57 8.79
C GLN A 51 2.33 -17.81 10.02
N GLY A 52 1.53 -16.83 10.44
CA GLY A 52 1.84 -15.98 11.59
C GLY A 52 2.74 -14.78 11.26
N GLN A 53 3.28 -14.71 10.06
CA GLN A 53 4.05 -13.56 9.60
C GLN A 53 3.14 -12.52 8.96
N LYS A 54 3.32 -11.26 9.34
CA LYS A 54 2.59 -10.16 8.70
C LYS A 54 3.18 -9.88 7.32
N THR A 55 2.32 -9.77 6.32
CA THR A 55 2.71 -9.55 4.94
C THR A 55 1.82 -8.52 4.27
N THR A 56 2.35 -7.95 3.19
CA THR A 56 1.56 -7.22 2.20
C THR A 56 1.60 -8.01 0.90
N LYS A 57 0.41 -8.44 0.44
CA LYS A 57 0.25 -9.24 -0.77
C LYS A 57 0.14 -8.32 -1.98
N TYR A 58 1.10 -8.40 -2.90
CA TYR A 58 1.10 -7.50 -4.06
C TYR A 58 -0.13 -7.67 -4.96
N GLU A 59 -0.69 -8.89 -5.06
CA GLU A 59 -1.92 -9.15 -5.79
C GLU A 59 -3.16 -8.47 -5.19
N HIS A 60 -3.11 -8.07 -3.92
CA HIS A 60 -4.15 -7.26 -3.28
C HIS A 60 -3.94 -5.75 -3.49
N VAL A 61 -2.69 -5.33 -3.63
CA VAL A 61 -2.33 -3.92 -3.80
C VAL A 61 -2.54 -3.45 -5.23
N ILE A 62 -2.22 -4.28 -6.21
CA ILE A 62 -2.32 -3.92 -7.64
C ILE A 62 -3.73 -3.44 -8.02
N PRO A 63 -4.82 -4.18 -7.73
CA PRO A 63 -6.17 -3.71 -8.06
C PRO A 63 -6.54 -2.40 -7.37
N GLN A 64 -6.06 -2.18 -6.15
CA GLN A 64 -6.28 -0.92 -5.44
C GLN A 64 -5.61 0.26 -6.14
N LEU A 65 -4.38 0.09 -6.61
CA LEU A 65 -3.67 1.14 -7.35
C LEU A 65 -4.35 1.45 -8.69
N VAL A 66 -4.84 0.44 -9.38
CA VAL A 66 -5.65 0.64 -10.60
C VAL A 66 -6.93 1.40 -10.28
N ALA A 67 -7.62 1.04 -9.21
CA ALA A 67 -8.84 1.73 -8.78
C ALA A 67 -8.55 3.20 -8.42
N VAL A 68 -7.46 3.49 -7.74
CA VAL A 68 -7.04 4.87 -7.44
C VAL A 68 -6.85 5.68 -8.71
N GLN A 69 -6.20 5.11 -9.71
CA GLN A 69 -5.96 5.79 -10.99
C GLN A 69 -7.26 6.04 -11.75
N GLU A 70 -8.17 5.09 -11.77
CA GLU A 70 -9.37 5.12 -12.62
C GLU A 70 -10.57 5.79 -11.96
N ASP A 71 -10.67 5.81 -10.64
CA ASP A 71 -11.81 6.37 -9.92
C ASP A 71 -11.72 7.91 -9.87
N PRO A 72 -12.58 8.64 -10.58
CA PRO A 72 -12.54 10.11 -10.57
C PRO A 72 -12.86 10.72 -9.20
N ALA A 73 -13.47 9.97 -8.29
CA ALA A 73 -13.77 10.43 -6.94
C ALA A 73 -12.53 10.40 -6.03
N VAL A 74 -11.49 9.64 -6.38
CA VAL A 74 -10.23 9.61 -5.62
C VAL A 74 -9.33 10.74 -6.10
N GLU A 75 -8.93 11.61 -5.18
CA GLU A 75 -8.14 12.80 -5.49
C GLU A 75 -6.64 12.60 -5.28
N GLY A 76 -6.25 11.63 -4.47
CA GLY A 76 -4.83 11.37 -4.19
C GLY A 76 -4.59 10.03 -3.52
N LEU A 77 -3.31 9.67 -3.44
CA LEU A 77 -2.81 8.43 -2.85
C LEU A 77 -1.83 8.74 -1.73
N LEU A 78 -2.04 8.14 -0.58
CA LEU A 78 -1.09 8.12 0.53
C LEU A 78 -0.65 6.68 0.78
N VAL A 79 0.65 6.41 0.71
CA VAL A 79 1.22 5.08 1.00
C VAL A 79 2.00 5.16 2.31
N LEU A 80 1.56 4.41 3.30
CA LEU A 80 2.26 4.27 4.58
C LEU A 80 3.10 3.00 4.54
N ILE A 81 4.38 3.12 4.81
CA ILE A 81 5.36 2.03 4.64
C ILE A 81 6.00 1.70 5.98
N ASN A 82 5.92 0.44 6.37
CA ASN A 82 6.71 -0.14 7.45
C ASN A 82 7.04 -1.60 7.05
N THR A 83 8.11 -1.78 6.30
CA THR A 83 8.46 -3.06 5.71
C THR A 83 9.92 -3.44 5.95
N VAL A 84 10.15 -4.73 6.11
CA VAL A 84 11.49 -5.33 6.12
C VAL A 84 12.00 -5.65 4.70
N GLY A 85 11.17 -5.43 3.68
CA GLY A 85 11.42 -5.84 2.32
C GLY A 85 10.66 -7.11 1.95
N GLY A 86 11.17 -7.88 1.02
CA GLY A 86 10.56 -9.13 0.58
C GLY A 86 10.85 -9.45 -0.87
N ASP A 87 9.83 -9.87 -1.61
CA ASP A 87 9.95 -10.23 -3.01
C ASP A 87 10.33 -9.03 -3.88
N VAL A 88 11.43 -9.18 -4.61
CA VAL A 88 12.00 -8.08 -5.43
C VAL A 88 11.08 -7.72 -6.60
N GLU A 89 10.59 -8.72 -7.33
CA GLU A 89 9.70 -8.45 -8.48
C GLU A 89 8.40 -7.77 -8.03
N ALA A 90 7.79 -8.27 -6.96
CA ALA A 90 6.58 -7.67 -6.42
C ALA A 90 6.81 -6.23 -5.95
N GLY A 91 7.89 -6.00 -5.22
CA GLY A 91 8.25 -4.66 -4.75
C GLY A 91 8.49 -3.68 -5.89
N LEU A 92 9.21 -4.09 -6.92
CA LEU A 92 9.45 -3.26 -8.11
C LEU A 92 8.17 -3.01 -8.89
N ALA A 93 7.31 -4.03 -9.05
CA ALA A 93 6.02 -3.86 -9.72
C ALA A 93 5.14 -2.82 -9.01
N LEU A 94 5.07 -2.89 -7.69
CA LEU A 94 4.32 -1.91 -6.90
C LEU A 94 4.92 -0.50 -7.01
N ALA A 95 6.24 -0.38 -6.97
CA ALA A 95 6.93 0.90 -7.14
C ALA A 95 6.63 1.52 -8.51
N GLU A 96 6.69 0.74 -9.58
CA GLU A 96 6.36 1.17 -10.94
C GLU A 96 4.91 1.64 -11.04
N LEU A 97 3.97 0.91 -10.46
CA LEU A 97 2.56 1.30 -10.45
C LEU A 97 2.32 2.59 -9.68
N ILE A 98 2.93 2.74 -8.51
CA ILE A 98 2.82 3.98 -7.71
C ILE A 98 3.39 5.15 -8.51
N ALA A 99 4.54 4.97 -9.14
CA ALA A 99 5.18 6.01 -9.97
C ALA A 99 4.31 6.41 -11.18
N SER A 100 3.49 5.49 -11.68
CA SER A 100 2.61 5.74 -12.84
C SER A 100 1.32 6.47 -12.49
N ILE A 101 0.96 6.60 -11.22
CA ILE A 101 -0.26 7.28 -10.79
C ILE A 101 -0.19 8.76 -11.20
N SER A 102 -1.19 9.23 -11.94
CA SER A 102 -1.24 10.60 -12.44
C SER A 102 -1.73 11.61 -11.38
N LYS A 103 -2.35 11.12 -10.32
CA LYS A 103 -2.88 11.94 -9.22
C LYS A 103 -1.78 12.29 -8.21
N PRO A 104 -1.98 13.31 -7.38
CA PRO A 104 -1.08 13.58 -6.27
C PRO A 104 -0.85 12.35 -5.41
N SER A 105 0.40 12.07 -5.09
CA SER A 105 0.78 10.91 -4.31
C SER A 105 1.92 11.22 -3.35
N ALA A 106 1.89 10.56 -2.20
CA ALA A 106 2.94 10.65 -1.20
C ALA A 106 3.18 9.29 -0.55
N THR A 107 4.43 9.04 -0.20
CA THR A 107 4.83 7.93 0.66
C THR A 107 5.34 8.47 1.99
N VAL A 108 5.06 7.75 3.07
CA VAL A 108 5.58 8.04 4.40
C VAL A 108 6.16 6.75 4.98
N VAL A 109 7.45 6.76 5.26
CA VAL A 109 8.11 5.64 5.94
C VAL A 109 7.93 5.79 7.44
N LEU A 110 7.25 4.82 8.03
CA LEU A 110 7.03 4.66 9.46
C LEU A 110 7.80 3.42 9.93
N GLY A 111 8.59 3.53 10.99
CA GLY A 111 9.37 2.40 11.50
C GLY A 111 10.52 2.01 10.58
N GLY A 112 10.28 1.22 9.55
CA GLY A 112 11.33 0.77 8.64
C GLY A 112 10.93 0.77 7.17
N GLY A 113 11.89 1.12 6.31
CA GLY A 113 11.79 0.98 4.86
C GLY A 113 13.04 0.30 4.33
N HIS A 114 13.09 -1.03 4.46
CA HIS A 114 14.30 -1.80 4.24
C HIS A 114 14.28 -2.53 2.89
N SER A 115 15.47 -2.73 2.30
CA SER A 115 15.66 -3.54 1.09
C SER A 115 14.77 -3.04 -0.06
N ILE A 116 13.91 -3.89 -0.61
CA ILE A 116 13.00 -3.52 -1.70
C ILE A 116 11.94 -2.49 -1.27
N GLY A 117 11.82 -2.18 0.01
CA GLY A 117 11.04 -1.05 0.50
C GLY A 117 11.59 0.31 0.06
N ILE A 118 12.87 0.40 -0.30
CA ILE A 118 13.51 1.65 -0.75
C ILE A 118 12.91 2.18 -2.06
N PRO A 119 12.81 1.41 -3.14
CA PRO A 119 12.11 1.86 -4.34
C PRO A 119 10.66 2.28 -4.08
N LEU A 120 9.95 1.56 -3.21
CA LEU A 120 8.60 1.93 -2.81
C LEU A 120 8.55 3.29 -2.13
N ALA A 121 9.48 3.53 -1.19
CA ALA A 121 9.54 4.77 -0.43
C ALA A 121 9.73 6.01 -1.31
N VAL A 122 10.40 5.86 -2.44
CA VAL A 122 10.70 6.98 -3.36
C VAL A 122 9.86 6.96 -4.64
N SER A 123 8.86 6.09 -4.73
CA SER A 123 8.06 5.90 -5.95
C SER A 123 6.98 6.96 -6.17
N ALA A 124 6.44 7.54 -5.10
CA ALA A 124 5.42 8.58 -5.19
C ALA A 124 6.03 9.95 -5.57
N ARG A 125 5.17 10.90 -5.87
CA ARG A 125 5.61 12.26 -6.22
C ARG A 125 6.31 12.97 -5.06
N ARG A 126 5.93 12.65 -3.81
CA ARG A 126 6.58 13.13 -2.60
C ARG A 126 6.87 11.97 -1.68
N SER A 127 8.03 12.02 -1.02
CA SER A 127 8.50 10.99 -0.11
C SER A 127 8.86 11.60 1.23
N PHE A 128 8.41 10.96 2.29
CA PHE A 128 8.65 11.40 3.66
C PHE A 128 9.16 10.23 4.49
N ILE A 129 10.02 10.52 5.44
CA ILE A 129 10.45 9.61 6.48
C ILE A 129 10.26 10.29 7.83
N VAL A 130 9.62 9.60 8.78
CA VAL A 130 9.45 10.15 10.13
C VAL A 130 10.78 10.06 10.90
N PRO A 131 11.02 10.92 11.91
CA PRO A 131 12.32 10.99 12.60
C PRO A 131 12.78 9.68 13.25
N THR A 132 11.85 8.82 13.66
CA THR A 132 12.17 7.53 14.30
C THR A 132 12.33 6.38 13.32
N ALA A 133 12.02 6.59 12.04
CA ALA A 133 12.13 5.54 11.03
C ALA A 133 13.56 5.37 10.55
N THR A 134 13.86 4.17 10.09
CA THR A 134 15.14 3.81 9.49
C THR A 134 14.96 3.21 8.12
N MET A 135 15.94 3.41 7.25
CA MET A 135 15.99 2.83 5.92
C MET A 135 17.33 2.16 5.70
N THR A 136 17.31 0.96 5.13
CA THR A 136 18.53 0.23 4.79
C THR A 136 18.61 0.05 3.28
N VAL A 137 19.66 0.60 2.70
CA VAL A 137 19.95 0.52 1.26
C VAL A 137 21.08 -0.46 1.04
N HIS A 138 20.86 -1.40 0.12
CA HIS A 138 21.91 -2.33 -0.31
C HIS A 138 21.71 -2.68 -1.78
N PRO A 139 22.77 -3.14 -2.50
CA PRO A 139 22.60 -3.63 -3.85
C PRO A 139 21.64 -4.81 -3.93
N VAL A 140 20.95 -4.94 -5.07
CA VAL A 140 20.17 -6.14 -5.35
C VAL A 140 21.09 -7.33 -5.42
N ARG A 141 20.74 -8.41 -4.74
CA ARG A 141 21.48 -9.66 -4.72
C ARG A 141 20.65 -10.77 -5.30
N GLN A 142 21.26 -11.59 -6.16
CA GLN A 142 20.67 -12.87 -6.54
C GLN A 142 21.06 -13.90 -5.47
N GLY A 143 20.09 -14.71 -5.08
CA GLY A 143 20.37 -15.85 -4.22
C GLY A 143 21.34 -16.79 -4.89
N GLN A 144 22.38 -17.21 -4.18
CA GLN A 144 23.28 -18.27 -4.64
C GLN A 144 22.56 -19.61 -4.46
N PRO A 145 22.68 -20.51 -5.44
CA PRO A 145 22.17 -21.86 -5.26
C PRO A 145 22.92 -22.65 -4.19
#